data_160b25ea01b8cb41efaf1d3e9e5f8709
#
_entry.id   160b25ea01b8cb41efaf1d3e9e5f8709
#
_cell.length_a   1.000
_cell.length_b   1.000
_cell.length_c   1.000
_cell.angle_alpha   90.00
_cell.angle_beta   90.00
_cell.angle_gamma   90.00
#
_symmetry.space_group_name_H-M   'P 1'
#
loop_
_entity.id
_entity.type
_entity.pdbx_description
1 polymer ?
#
loop_
_entity_poly.entity_id
_entity_poly.type
_entity_poly.pdbx_seq_one_letter_code
_entity_poly.pdbx_strand_id
1 'polypeptide(L)'
;VTAPLPDPAADASAAAAADPVALDAAIGPTDWAAPVPGSVRSVFEAPSGPLAVVSLGDPSHPRVLLAPGATGSKEDFALMLPLLAEAGYYVQAYDLAGNYESASAGPPRGGHYDYPLFTADLEALLESGGPAHLLGYSFAGIVAQLVTARRPELVRSLTLLTTPPDAGNSYRHVKRIGWISHLVTPRQGAGLMIWGIGSNLNKVDASRLAFVIGRFDLTRRECIDDIVGLMKAAPDVAERVRASGVPVLVATSEHDLWPVERYALHAERLGARMAVYRTGHSPCETTPHQLVRDMLRLYRDAEGR
;
A
#
# COMPACT_ATOMS: atom_id res chain seq x y z
N VAL A 1 -33.92 42.36 -32.35
CA VAL A 1 -32.84 42.24 -31.35
C VAL A 1 -33.00 40.84 -30.75
N THR A 2 -32.30 39.87 -31.31
CA THR A 2 -32.23 38.50 -30.81
C THR A 2 -31.18 38.44 -29.72
N ALA A 3 -31.56 38.00 -28.55
CA ALA A 3 -30.63 37.73 -27.42
C ALA A 3 -29.71 36.58 -27.81
N PRO A 4 -28.39 36.62 -27.50
CA PRO A 4 -27.48 35.54 -27.78
C PRO A 4 -27.87 34.31 -26.91
N LEU A 5 -27.81 33.11 -27.51
CA LEU A 5 -27.95 31.83 -26.82
C LEU A 5 -26.81 31.68 -25.78
N PRO A 6 -27.05 31.12 -24.61
CA PRO A 6 -26.01 30.85 -23.64
C PRO A 6 -25.00 29.85 -24.22
N ASP A 7 -23.72 30.11 -24.00
CA ASP A 7 -22.59 29.29 -24.41
C ASP A 7 -22.59 27.97 -23.62
N PRO A 8 -22.74 26.82 -24.26
CA PRO A 8 -22.77 25.52 -23.57
C PRO A 8 -21.39 25.13 -22.97
N ALA A 9 -20.33 25.89 -23.21
CA ALA A 9 -19.01 25.65 -22.64
C ALA A 9 -18.82 26.26 -21.23
N ALA A 10 -19.75 27.13 -20.78
CA ALA A 10 -19.63 27.75 -19.44
C ALA A 10 -20.18 26.90 -18.30
N ASP A 11 -20.98 25.86 -18.60
CA ASP A 11 -21.64 25.01 -17.58
C ASP A 11 -20.85 23.73 -17.21
N ALA A 12 -19.75 23.44 -17.92
CA ALA A 12 -18.93 22.25 -17.63
C ALA A 12 -17.81 22.48 -16.58
N SER A 13 -17.67 23.69 -16.04
CA SER A 13 -16.55 24.09 -15.17
C SER A 13 -16.85 24.17 -13.67
N ALA A 14 -18.00 23.74 -13.21
CA ALA A 14 -18.36 23.85 -11.78
C ALA A 14 -19.19 22.66 -11.27
N ALA A 15 -18.85 21.44 -11.66
CA ALA A 15 -19.09 20.32 -10.77
C ALA A 15 -18.08 20.48 -9.64
N ALA A 16 -18.49 21.10 -8.53
CA ALA A 16 -17.70 21.14 -7.30
C ALA A 16 -17.25 19.71 -7.00
N ALA A 17 -15.94 19.45 -7.08
CA ALA A 17 -15.39 18.13 -6.80
C ALA A 17 -15.92 17.71 -5.43
N ALA A 18 -16.66 16.60 -5.37
CA ALA A 18 -17.29 16.13 -4.15
C ALA A 18 -16.21 16.01 -3.05
N ASP A 19 -16.53 16.45 -1.84
CA ASP A 19 -15.59 16.40 -0.72
C ASP A 19 -15.15 14.95 -0.46
N PRO A 20 -13.85 14.61 -0.59
CA PRO A 20 -13.36 13.28 -0.36
C PRO A 20 -13.70 12.70 1.01
N VAL A 21 -13.84 13.55 2.04
CA VAL A 21 -14.26 13.12 3.39
C VAL A 21 -15.71 12.65 3.38
N ALA A 22 -16.58 13.37 2.68
CA ALA A 22 -17.97 12.98 2.53
C ALA A 22 -18.12 11.70 1.69
N LEU A 23 -17.32 11.55 0.64
CA LEU A 23 -17.29 10.33 -0.19
C LEU A 23 -16.83 9.11 0.62
N ASP A 24 -15.77 9.25 1.40
CA ASP A 24 -15.29 8.16 2.27
C ASP A 24 -16.33 7.78 3.34
N ALA A 25 -17.03 8.75 3.91
CA ALA A 25 -18.09 8.51 4.88
C ALA A 25 -19.33 7.84 4.26
N ALA A 26 -19.51 7.92 2.95
CA ALA A 26 -20.62 7.33 2.20
C ALA A 26 -20.30 5.91 1.68
N ILE A 27 -19.08 5.38 1.90
CA ILE A 27 -18.73 4.01 1.49
C ILE A 27 -19.64 3.02 2.22
N GLY A 28 -20.41 2.27 1.43
CA GLY A 28 -21.31 1.22 1.93
C GLY A 28 -20.62 -0.12 2.13
N PRO A 29 -21.39 -1.16 2.47
CA PRO A 29 -20.88 -2.52 2.55
C PRO A 29 -20.19 -2.94 1.26
N THR A 30 -18.99 -3.51 1.37
CA THR A 30 -18.15 -3.94 0.24
C THR A 30 -18.06 -5.47 0.23
N ASP A 31 -18.28 -6.09 -0.92
CA ASP A 31 -17.95 -7.50 -1.15
C ASP A 31 -16.46 -7.59 -1.54
N TRP A 32 -15.63 -7.90 -0.56
CA TRP A 32 -14.17 -7.97 -0.73
C TRP A 32 -13.69 -9.17 -1.54
N ALA A 33 -14.55 -10.17 -1.75
CA ALA A 33 -14.25 -11.34 -2.58
C ALA A 33 -14.61 -11.10 -4.05
N ALA A 34 -15.48 -10.12 -4.34
CA ALA A 34 -15.88 -9.81 -5.70
C ALA A 34 -14.73 -9.14 -6.49
N PRO A 35 -14.55 -9.50 -7.76
CA PRO A 35 -13.60 -8.79 -8.61
C PRO A 35 -14.05 -7.35 -8.83
N VAL A 36 -13.10 -6.41 -8.84
CA VAL A 36 -13.36 -5.02 -9.19
C VAL A 36 -13.87 -4.95 -10.64
N PRO A 37 -15.01 -4.31 -10.93
CA PRO A 37 -15.55 -4.24 -12.28
C PRO A 37 -14.54 -3.70 -13.30
N GLY A 38 -14.39 -4.38 -14.43
CA GLY A 38 -13.44 -4.01 -15.50
C GLY A 38 -11.98 -4.36 -15.21
N SER A 39 -11.67 -4.89 -14.03
CA SER A 39 -10.30 -5.32 -13.72
C SER A 39 -9.93 -6.63 -14.44
N VAL A 40 -8.64 -6.78 -14.70
CA VAL A 40 -8.04 -7.98 -15.30
C VAL A 40 -7.15 -8.65 -14.26
N ARG A 41 -7.39 -9.94 -14.00
CA ARG A 41 -6.51 -10.79 -13.18
C ARG A 41 -5.47 -11.46 -14.08
N SER A 42 -4.24 -11.51 -13.62
CA SER A 42 -3.11 -12.15 -14.32
C SER A 42 -2.12 -12.73 -13.32
N VAL A 43 -1.17 -13.47 -13.83
CA VAL A 43 -0.03 -13.99 -13.07
C VAL A 43 1.24 -13.38 -13.65
N PHE A 44 2.10 -12.88 -12.79
CA PHE A 44 3.43 -12.38 -13.14
C PHE A 44 4.49 -13.37 -12.65
N GLU A 45 5.34 -13.85 -13.54
CA GLU A 45 6.45 -14.73 -13.21
C GLU A 45 7.61 -13.91 -12.63
N ALA A 46 7.63 -13.82 -11.30
CA ALA A 46 8.65 -13.10 -10.54
C ALA A 46 9.84 -14.01 -10.19
N PRO A 47 10.97 -13.47 -9.72
CA PRO A 47 12.11 -14.26 -9.27
C PRO A 47 11.77 -15.29 -8.19
N SER A 48 10.81 -15.00 -7.32
CA SER A 48 10.33 -15.93 -6.28
C SER A 48 9.31 -16.96 -6.78
N GLY A 49 8.76 -16.77 -7.99
CA GLY A 49 7.69 -17.58 -8.58
C GLY A 49 6.46 -16.77 -8.99
N PRO A 50 5.32 -17.42 -9.26
CA PRO A 50 4.13 -16.78 -9.78
C PRO A 50 3.47 -15.86 -8.73
N LEU A 51 3.32 -14.58 -9.08
CA LEU A 51 2.59 -13.58 -8.28
C LEU A 51 1.24 -13.28 -8.93
N ALA A 52 0.19 -13.33 -8.13
CA ALA A 52 -1.14 -12.93 -8.56
C ALA A 52 -1.21 -11.40 -8.65
N VAL A 53 -1.69 -10.89 -9.78
CA VAL A 53 -1.79 -9.47 -10.10
C VAL A 53 -3.22 -9.14 -10.52
N VAL A 54 -3.70 -7.97 -10.12
CA VAL A 54 -4.90 -7.34 -10.67
C VAL A 54 -4.51 -6.01 -11.32
N SER A 55 -5.10 -5.69 -12.46
CA SER A 55 -4.89 -4.42 -13.15
C SER A 55 -6.20 -3.79 -13.60
N LEU A 56 -6.24 -2.46 -13.66
CA LEU A 56 -7.37 -1.68 -14.15
C LEU A 56 -6.87 -0.41 -14.85
N GLY A 57 -7.57 0.02 -15.89
CA GLY A 57 -7.22 1.19 -16.70
C GLY A 57 -6.53 0.81 -18.03
N ASP A 58 -6.14 1.83 -18.79
CA ASP A 58 -5.47 1.65 -20.08
C ASP A 58 -3.96 1.46 -19.88
N PRO A 59 -3.36 0.36 -20.39
CA PRO A 59 -1.91 0.12 -20.26
C PRO A 59 -1.01 1.21 -20.90
N SER A 60 -1.56 2.08 -21.76
CA SER A 60 -0.81 3.22 -22.33
C SER A 60 -0.71 4.42 -21.38
N HIS A 61 -1.49 4.44 -20.30
CA HIS A 61 -1.47 5.52 -19.31
C HIS A 61 -0.28 5.38 -18.33
N PRO A 62 0.06 6.46 -17.60
CA PRO A 62 1.06 6.39 -16.53
C PRO A 62 0.72 5.32 -15.51
N ARG A 63 1.74 4.58 -15.10
CA ARG A 63 1.56 3.37 -14.27
C ARG A 63 1.59 3.68 -12.78
N VAL A 64 0.68 3.03 -12.04
CA VAL A 64 0.67 2.96 -10.57
C VAL A 64 0.81 1.51 -10.14
N LEU A 65 1.73 1.22 -9.22
CA LEU A 65 1.92 -0.10 -8.62
C LEU A 65 1.66 -0.04 -7.11
N LEU A 66 0.76 -0.89 -6.63
CA LEU A 66 0.30 -0.96 -5.24
C LEU A 66 0.78 -2.26 -4.60
N ALA A 67 1.60 -2.17 -3.55
CA ALA A 67 2.17 -3.29 -2.83
C ALA A 67 1.52 -3.43 -1.44
N PRO A 68 0.90 -4.59 -1.10
CA PRO A 68 0.11 -4.79 0.12
C PRO A 68 0.98 -5.01 1.35
N GLY A 69 0.36 -4.92 2.55
CA GLY A 69 1.01 -5.17 3.83
C GLY A 69 1.34 -6.65 4.09
N ALA A 70 1.92 -6.92 5.26
CA ALA A 70 2.45 -8.22 5.68
C ALA A 70 1.45 -9.40 5.56
N THR A 71 0.18 -9.15 5.81
CA THR A 71 -0.92 -10.13 5.69
C THR A 71 -1.96 -9.67 4.69
N GLY A 72 -1.57 -8.71 3.84
CA GLY A 72 -2.40 -8.09 2.83
C GLY A 72 -2.50 -8.90 1.55
N SER A 73 -3.34 -8.40 0.65
CA SER A 73 -3.45 -8.87 -0.73
C SER A 73 -3.83 -7.70 -1.65
N LYS A 74 -3.81 -7.94 -2.95
CA LYS A 74 -4.21 -6.96 -3.96
C LYS A 74 -5.63 -6.42 -3.76
N GLU A 75 -6.50 -7.17 -3.09
CA GLU A 75 -7.87 -6.78 -2.75
C GLU A 75 -7.94 -5.65 -1.70
N ASP A 76 -6.88 -5.43 -0.91
CA ASP A 76 -6.81 -4.30 0.03
C ASP A 76 -6.94 -2.94 -0.70
N PHE A 77 -6.70 -2.93 -2.01
CA PHE A 77 -6.78 -1.74 -2.87
C PHE A 77 -8.04 -1.70 -3.75
N ALA A 78 -9.02 -2.60 -3.53
CA ALA A 78 -10.20 -2.71 -4.37
C ALA A 78 -10.96 -1.39 -4.54
N LEU A 79 -11.01 -0.56 -3.50
CA LEU A 79 -11.66 0.76 -3.55
C LEU A 79 -10.79 1.84 -4.21
N MET A 80 -9.48 1.64 -4.28
CA MET A 80 -8.56 2.61 -4.89
C MET A 80 -8.39 2.40 -6.40
N LEU A 81 -8.47 1.14 -6.86
CA LEU A 81 -8.29 0.79 -8.27
C LEU A 81 -9.16 1.63 -9.22
N PRO A 82 -10.52 1.71 -9.03
CA PRO A 82 -11.36 2.51 -9.91
C PRO A 82 -11.04 4.00 -9.82
N LEU A 83 -10.78 4.55 -8.64
CA LEU A 83 -10.49 5.96 -8.45
C LEU A 83 -9.22 6.41 -9.20
N LEU A 84 -8.18 5.59 -9.18
CA LEU A 84 -6.93 5.86 -9.89
C LEU A 84 -7.08 5.66 -11.39
N ALA A 85 -7.83 4.63 -11.83
CA ALA A 85 -8.09 4.38 -13.25
C ALA A 85 -8.94 5.50 -13.89
N GLU A 86 -9.97 5.98 -13.19
CA GLU A 86 -10.78 7.13 -13.60
C GLU A 86 -9.97 8.43 -13.67
N ALA A 87 -8.92 8.55 -12.84
CA ALA A 87 -7.97 9.66 -12.89
C ALA A 87 -6.96 9.56 -14.05
N GLY A 88 -7.06 8.52 -14.90
CA GLY A 88 -6.21 8.35 -16.10
C GLY A 88 -4.89 7.61 -15.83
N TYR A 89 -4.87 6.68 -14.87
CA TYR A 89 -3.71 5.84 -14.58
C TYR A 89 -3.97 4.37 -14.92
N TYR A 90 -2.92 3.66 -15.32
CA TYR A 90 -2.91 2.19 -15.37
C TYR A 90 -2.49 1.66 -14.00
N VAL A 91 -3.42 1.07 -13.27
CA VAL A 91 -3.23 0.67 -11.89
C VAL A 91 -3.03 -0.83 -11.80
N GLN A 92 -2.01 -1.25 -11.07
CA GLN A 92 -1.73 -2.64 -10.78
C GLN A 92 -1.56 -2.83 -9.26
N ALA A 93 -2.09 -3.93 -8.75
CA ALA A 93 -1.82 -4.42 -7.39
C ALA A 93 -1.48 -5.90 -7.46
N TYR A 94 -0.65 -6.38 -6.54
CA TYR A 94 -0.20 -7.78 -6.52
C TYR A 94 -0.19 -8.35 -5.11
N ASP A 95 -0.15 -9.67 -4.98
CA ASP A 95 0.07 -10.34 -3.71
C ASP A 95 1.56 -10.58 -3.51
N LEU A 96 2.07 -10.31 -2.30
CA LEU A 96 3.46 -10.64 -1.95
C LEU A 96 3.69 -12.17 -2.03
N ALA A 97 4.92 -12.57 -2.38
CA ALA A 97 5.32 -13.97 -2.33
C ALA A 97 4.96 -14.61 -0.98
N GLY A 98 4.38 -15.80 -1.01
CA GLY A 98 3.92 -16.52 0.17
C GLY A 98 2.55 -16.10 0.71
N ASN A 99 1.95 -15.03 0.18
CA ASN A 99 0.65 -14.55 0.62
C ASN A 99 -0.46 -14.91 -0.37
N TYR A 100 -1.62 -15.30 0.17
CA TYR A 100 -2.88 -15.51 -0.53
C TYR A 100 -2.74 -16.27 -1.87
N GLU A 101 -3.12 -15.66 -3.01
CA GLU A 101 -3.03 -16.32 -4.33
C GLU A 101 -1.58 -16.45 -4.85
N SER A 102 -0.60 -15.76 -4.22
CA SER A 102 0.84 -15.93 -4.46
C SER A 102 1.51 -16.90 -3.48
N ALA A 103 0.76 -17.76 -2.79
CA ALA A 103 1.29 -18.69 -1.79
C ALA A 103 2.31 -19.69 -2.35
N SER A 104 2.30 -19.96 -3.65
CA SER A 104 3.29 -20.85 -4.31
C SER A 104 4.63 -20.16 -4.57
N ALA A 105 4.68 -18.83 -4.63
CA ALA A 105 5.90 -18.06 -4.73
C ALA A 105 6.63 -18.01 -3.39
N GLY A 106 7.96 -18.07 -3.41
CA GLY A 106 8.74 -18.01 -2.19
C GLY A 106 10.18 -18.50 -2.37
N PRO A 107 10.93 -18.61 -1.27
CA PRO A 107 12.31 -19.04 -1.31
C PRO A 107 12.44 -20.51 -1.76
N PRO A 108 13.61 -20.92 -2.25
CA PRO A 108 13.93 -22.33 -2.45
C PRO A 108 13.69 -23.14 -1.17
N ARG A 109 13.52 -24.48 -1.32
CA ARG A 109 13.24 -25.37 -0.19
C ARG A 109 14.24 -25.18 0.95
N GLY A 110 13.75 -24.86 2.15
CA GLY A 110 14.57 -24.59 3.35
C GLY A 110 15.13 -23.17 3.45
N GLY A 111 14.80 -22.29 2.51
CA GLY A 111 15.12 -20.86 2.58
C GLY A 111 14.11 -20.08 3.42
N HIS A 112 14.39 -18.78 3.59
CA HIS A 112 13.55 -17.84 4.31
C HIS A 112 13.05 -16.72 3.39
N TYR A 113 11.87 -16.16 3.69
CA TYR A 113 11.42 -14.92 3.09
C TYR A 113 12.24 -13.76 3.65
N ASP A 114 12.98 -13.07 2.80
CA ASP A 114 13.89 -12.00 3.20
C ASP A 114 13.71 -10.75 2.34
N TYR A 115 14.38 -9.64 2.72
CA TYR A 115 14.32 -8.40 1.94
C TYR A 115 14.85 -8.57 0.50
N PRO A 116 15.95 -9.31 0.23
CA PRO A 116 16.37 -9.61 -1.14
C PRO A 116 15.29 -10.22 -2.01
N LEU A 117 14.53 -11.21 -1.50
CA LEU A 117 13.44 -11.85 -2.21
C LEU A 117 12.33 -10.84 -2.58
N PHE A 118 11.80 -10.11 -1.59
CA PHE A 118 10.73 -9.15 -1.82
C PHE A 118 11.15 -7.98 -2.69
N THR A 119 12.40 -7.51 -2.57
CA THR A 119 12.91 -6.42 -3.42
C THR A 119 13.15 -6.89 -4.85
N ALA A 120 13.63 -8.12 -5.07
CA ALA A 120 13.81 -8.67 -6.40
C ALA A 120 12.47 -8.81 -7.15
N ASP A 121 11.42 -9.28 -6.47
CA ASP A 121 10.07 -9.38 -7.03
C ASP A 121 9.51 -8.00 -7.41
N LEU A 122 9.62 -7.02 -6.51
CA LEU A 122 9.14 -5.66 -6.76
C LEU A 122 9.92 -4.98 -7.91
N GLU A 123 11.24 -5.16 -7.97
CA GLU A 123 12.05 -4.65 -9.08
C GLU A 123 11.66 -5.28 -10.41
N ALA A 124 11.49 -6.60 -10.47
CA ALA A 124 11.04 -7.29 -11.67
C ALA A 124 9.65 -6.80 -12.15
N LEU A 125 8.71 -6.59 -11.22
CA LEU A 125 7.42 -6.00 -11.52
C LEU A 125 7.55 -4.57 -12.08
N LEU A 126 8.41 -3.73 -11.50
CA LEU A 126 8.64 -2.38 -11.98
C LEU A 126 9.30 -2.39 -13.37
N GLU A 127 10.32 -3.21 -13.57
CA GLU A 127 11.03 -3.33 -14.86
C GLU A 127 10.13 -3.81 -15.99
N SER A 128 9.18 -4.71 -15.71
CA SER A 128 8.28 -5.29 -16.73
C SER A 128 7.36 -4.26 -17.42
N GLY A 129 7.02 -3.16 -16.73
CA GLY A 129 6.12 -2.13 -17.24
C GLY A 129 6.72 -0.72 -17.24
N GLY A 130 7.99 -0.58 -16.91
CA GLY A 130 8.69 0.70 -16.80
C GLY A 130 8.36 1.47 -15.52
N PRO A 131 8.94 2.68 -15.35
CA PRO A 131 8.82 3.47 -14.12
C PRO A 131 7.37 3.74 -13.73
N ALA A 132 7.06 3.54 -12.43
CA ALA A 132 5.71 3.67 -11.89
C ALA A 132 5.65 4.60 -10.68
N HIS A 133 4.47 5.15 -10.39
CA HIS A 133 4.15 5.65 -9.08
C HIS A 133 3.95 4.45 -8.15
N LEU A 134 4.74 4.37 -7.09
CA LEU A 134 4.76 3.21 -6.19
C LEU A 134 4.07 3.53 -4.86
N LEU A 135 3.17 2.67 -4.43
CA LEU A 135 2.64 2.67 -3.07
C LEU A 135 3.10 1.41 -2.36
N GLY A 136 3.75 1.57 -1.20
CA GLY A 136 4.04 0.50 -0.26
C GLY A 136 3.20 0.63 1.00
N TYR A 137 2.33 -0.34 1.25
CA TYR A 137 1.48 -0.38 2.44
C TYR A 137 2.16 -1.17 3.56
N SER A 138 2.26 -0.58 4.74
CA SER A 138 2.81 -1.23 5.94
C SER A 138 4.19 -1.86 5.67
N PHE A 139 4.38 -3.17 5.80
CA PHE A 139 5.63 -3.88 5.52
C PHE A 139 6.17 -3.61 4.11
N ALA A 140 5.30 -3.62 3.09
CA ALA A 140 5.74 -3.35 1.72
C ALA A 140 6.29 -1.91 1.54
N GLY A 141 5.96 -0.97 2.43
CA GLY A 141 6.58 0.34 2.44
C GLY A 141 8.07 0.30 2.79
N ILE A 142 8.52 -0.65 3.63
CA ILE A 142 9.95 -0.88 3.89
C ILE A 142 10.62 -1.42 2.61
N VAL A 143 10.00 -2.40 1.96
CA VAL A 143 10.48 -2.96 0.68
C VAL A 143 10.56 -1.89 -0.41
N ALA A 144 9.52 -1.06 -0.53
CA ALA A 144 9.46 0.05 -1.48
C ALA A 144 10.56 1.10 -1.25
N GLN A 145 10.87 1.44 0.01
CA GLN A 145 12.00 2.31 0.35
C GLN A 145 13.34 1.70 -0.07
N LEU A 146 13.53 0.39 0.14
CA LEU A 146 14.75 -0.31 -0.27
C LEU A 146 14.94 -0.27 -1.78
N VAL A 147 13.89 -0.53 -2.55
CA VAL A 147 13.92 -0.46 -4.02
C VAL A 147 14.17 0.99 -4.48
N THR A 148 13.45 1.96 -3.93
CA THR A 148 13.64 3.39 -4.27
C THR A 148 15.07 3.86 -3.99
N ALA A 149 15.67 3.44 -2.86
CA ALA A 149 17.04 3.79 -2.52
C ALA A 149 18.12 3.14 -3.42
N ARG A 150 17.77 2.03 -4.09
CA ARG A 150 18.69 1.25 -4.96
C ARG A 150 18.45 1.53 -6.44
N ARG A 151 17.20 1.67 -6.86
CA ARG A 151 16.75 1.80 -8.25
C ARG A 151 15.76 2.97 -8.41
N PRO A 152 16.18 4.20 -8.08
CA PRO A 152 15.29 5.37 -8.12
C PRO A 152 14.69 5.62 -9.50
N GLU A 153 15.39 5.22 -10.56
CA GLU A 153 14.93 5.37 -11.96
C GLU A 153 13.67 4.55 -12.28
N LEU A 154 13.32 3.56 -11.45
CA LEU A 154 12.10 2.76 -11.59
C LEU A 154 10.89 3.37 -10.86
N VAL A 155 11.10 4.42 -10.04
CA VAL A 155 10.07 4.98 -9.16
C VAL A 155 9.83 6.45 -9.47
N ARG A 156 8.67 6.77 -10.06
CA ARG A 156 8.27 8.16 -10.35
C ARG A 156 7.95 8.96 -9.09
N SER A 157 7.27 8.33 -8.16
CA SER A 157 7.00 8.83 -6.81
C SER A 157 6.75 7.68 -5.85
N LEU A 158 6.95 7.89 -4.56
CA LEU A 158 6.76 6.90 -3.51
C LEU A 158 5.70 7.34 -2.51
N THR A 159 4.65 6.54 -2.34
CA THR A 159 3.68 6.68 -1.24
C THR A 159 3.93 5.61 -0.18
N LEU A 160 4.22 6.01 1.04
CA LEU A 160 4.39 5.15 2.21
C LEU A 160 3.10 5.18 3.02
N LEU A 161 2.25 4.17 2.84
CA LEU A 161 0.96 4.07 3.51
C LEU A 161 1.12 3.32 4.83
N THR A 162 0.91 4.00 5.96
CA THR A 162 1.03 3.44 7.32
C THR A 162 2.25 2.52 7.49
N THR A 163 3.34 2.88 6.80
CA THR A 163 4.61 2.15 6.83
C THR A 163 5.28 2.36 8.19
N PRO A 164 5.83 1.32 8.84
CA PRO A 164 6.56 1.48 10.09
C PRO A 164 7.59 2.61 9.99
N PRO A 165 7.52 3.64 10.88
CA PRO A 165 8.33 4.84 10.75
C PRO A 165 9.77 4.69 11.28
N ASP A 166 10.04 3.60 12.01
CA ASP A 166 11.31 3.41 12.70
C ASP A 166 12.13 2.28 12.07
N ALA A 167 13.42 2.53 11.88
CA ALA A 167 14.41 1.50 11.58
C ALA A 167 14.74 0.63 12.80
N GLY A 168 15.36 -0.52 12.58
CA GLY A 168 15.61 -1.53 13.60
C GLY A 168 14.33 -2.23 14.00
N ASN A 169 14.03 -2.31 15.30
CA ASN A 169 12.77 -2.94 15.74
C ASN A 169 11.58 -2.01 15.52
N SER A 170 10.91 -2.17 14.39
CA SER A 170 9.73 -1.37 14.01
C SER A 170 8.58 -1.45 15.02
N TYR A 171 8.50 -2.51 15.80
CA TYR A 171 7.45 -2.65 16.82
C TYR A 171 7.73 -1.87 18.10
N ARG A 172 8.94 -1.32 18.28
CA ARG A 172 9.37 -0.66 19.53
C ARG A 172 8.41 0.42 20.01
N HIS A 173 7.82 1.18 19.11
CA HIS A 173 6.93 2.30 19.42
C HIS A 173 5.46 2.03 19.10
N VAL A 174 5.10 0.76 18.83
CA VAL A 174 3.68 0.38 18.68
C VAL A 174 2.94 0.68 19.98
N LYS A 175 1.83 1.42 19.86
CA LYS A 175 0.98 1.79 20.98
C LYS A 175 0.59 0.54 21.79
N ARG A 176 0.63 0.62 23.11
CA ARG A 176 0.24 -0.43 24.09
C ARG A 176 1.16 -1.64 24.21
N ILE A 177 1.83 -2.10 23.14
CA ILE A 177 2.62 -3.35 23.13
C ILE A 177 4.10 -3.16 22.78
N GLY A 178 4.52 -1.98 22.35
CA GLY A 178 5.89 -1.74 21.87
C GLY A 178 6.97 -2.05 22.90
N TRP A 179 6.69 -1.82 24.18
CA TRP A 179 7.61 -2.03 25.28
C TRP A 179 8.01 -3.51 25.49
N ILE A 180 7.15 -4.47 25.09
CA ILE A 180 7.46 -5.91 25.16
C ILE A 180 7.94 -6.49 23.84
N SER A 181 7.97 -5.70 22.76
CA SER A 181 8.27 -6.20 21.41
C SER A 181 9.63 -6.88 21.29
N HIS A 182 10.60 -6.52 22.14
CA HIS A 182 11.94 -7.13 22.17
C HIS A 182 11.95 -8.53 22.80
N LEU A 183 10.95 -8.87 23.64
CA LEU A 183 10.83 -10.18 24.31
C LEU A 183 10.11 -11.24 23.45
N VAL A 184 9.36 -10.80 22.44
CA VAL A 184 8.52 -11.68 21.62
C VAL A 184 9.32 -12.19 20.42
N THR A 185 9.35 -13.51 20.20
CA THR A 185 9.96 -14.07 18.98
C THR A 185 9.14 -13.74 17.72
N PRO A 186 9.71 -13.78 16.50
CA PRO A 186 8.94 -13.55 15.26
C PRO A 186 7.69 -14.40 15.18
N ARG A 187 7.80 -15.70 15.46
CA ARG A 187 6.67 -16.66 15.44
C ARG A 187 5.56 -16.32 16.45
N GLN A 188 5.94 -15.88 17.66
CA GLN A 188 4.97 -15.44 18.66
C GLN A 188 4.30 -14.13 18.23
N GLY A 189 5.07 -13.18 17.68
CA GLY A 189 4.56 -11.92 17.16
C GLY A 189 3.57 -12.12 16.02
N ALA A 190 3.90 -13.00 15.07
CA ALA A 190 3.01 -13.39 13.98
C ALA A 190 1.72 -14.05 14.52
N GLY A 191 1.84 -14.93 15.53
CA GLY A 191 0.68 -15.53 16.19
C GLY A 191 -0.23 -14.51 16.85
N LEU A 192 0.33 -13.52 17.55
CA LEU A 192 -0.44 -12.43 18.18
C LEU A 192 -1.11 -11.54 17.12
N MET A 193 -0.43 -11.26 16.01
CA MET A 193 -0.99 -10.48 14.90
C MET A 193 -2.18 -11.20 14.27
N ILE A 194 -2.05 -12.47 13.91
CA ILE A 194 -3.12 -13.28 13.34
C ILE A 194 -4.30 -13.39 14.31
N TRP A 195 -4.02 -13.64 15.59
CA TRP A 195 -5.05 -13.68 16.62
C TRP A 195 -5.78 -12.34 16.76
N GLY A 196 -5.05 -11.22 16.77
CA GLY A 196 -5.62 -9.88 16.88
C GLY A 196 -6.54 -9.55 15.71
N ILE A 197 -6.15 -9.92 14.50
CA ILE A 197 -6.97 -9.75 13.28
C ILE A 197 -8.20 -10.65 13.36
N GLY A 198 -8.02 -11.94 13.63
CA GLY A 198 -9.13 -12.91 13.72
C GLY A 198 -10.12 -12.62 14.85
N SER A 199 -9.66 -11.97 15.93
CA SER A 199 -10.51 -11.51 17.04
C SER A 199 -11.22 -10.17 16.74
N ASN A 200 -11.06 -9.64 15.54
CA ASN A 200 -11.65 -8.37 15.10
C ASN A 200 -11.39 -7.19 16.05
N LEU A 201 -10.17 -7.08 16.57
CA LEU A 201 -9.78 -5.95 17.45
C LEU A 201 -9.91 -4.60 16.73
N ASN A 202 -9.82 -4.58 15.40
CA ASN A 202 -9.98 -3.38 14.58
C ASN A 202 -11.44 -3.06 14.25
N LYS A 203 -12.39 -3.90 14.67
CA LYS A 203 -13.84 -3.71 14.50
C LYS A 203 -14.24 -3.47 13.02
N VAL A 204 -13.61 -4.20 12.10
CA VAL A 204 -14.01 -4.19 10.69
C VAL A 204 -15.36 -4.88 10.51
N ASP A 205 -16.05 -4.59 9.40
CA ASP A 205 -17.33 -5.25 9.10
C ASP A 205 -17.17 -6.76 8.89
N ALA A 206 -18.29 -7.48 8.99
CA ALA A 206 -18.29 -8.94 8.96
C ALA A 206 -17.78 -9.50 7.62
N SER A 207 -18.08 -8.84 6.49
CA SER A 207 -17.65 -9.28 5.16
C SER A 207 -16.12 -9.16 5.02
N ARG A 208 -15.55 -8.05 5.51
CA ARG A 208 -14.10 -7.85 5.52
C ARG A 208 -13.40 -8.88 6.41
N LEU A 209 -13.92 -9.11 7.60
CA LEU A 209 -13.37 -10.10 8.53
C LEU A 209 -13.38 -11.49 7.92
N ALA A 210 -14.50 -11.92 7.32
CA ALA A 210 -14.63 -13.22 6.68
C ALA A 210 -13.62 -13.38 5.53
N PHE A 211 -13.45 -12.34 4.68
CA PHE A 211 -12.46 -12.33 3.62
C PHE A 211 -11.03 -12.48 4.16
N VAL A 212 -10.66 -11.70 5.18
CA VAL A 212 -9.32 -11.73 5.77
C VAL A 212 -9.03 -13.09 6.43
N ILE A 213 -10.00 -13.70 7.11
CA ILE A 213 -9.84 -15.04 7.69
C ILE A 213 -9.62 -16.08 6.58
N GLY A 214 -10.45 -16.08 5.52
CA GLY A 214 -10.28 -17.01 4.39
C GLY A 214 -8.95 -16.82 3.66
N ARG A 215 -8.41 -15.60 3.61
CA ARG A 215 -7.09 -15.31 3.06
C ARG A 215 -5.96 -15.96 3.86
N PHE A 216 -6.07 -16.03 5.20
CA PHE A 216 -5.07 -16.70 6.03
C PHE A 216 -4.95 -18.19 5.75
N ASP A 217 -6.04 -18.86 5.34
CA ASP A 217 -6.01 -20.29 5.00
C ASP A 217 -5.10 -20.59 3.80
N LEU A 218 -4.90 -19.63 2.93
CA LEU A 218 -4.04 -19.74 1.75
C LEU A 218 -2.63 -19.16 1.96
N THR A 219 -2.46 -18.28 2.95
CA THR A 219 -1.17 -17.61 3.22
C THR A 219 -0.22 -18.53 3.97
N ARG A 220 1.03 -18.59 3.52
CA ARG A 220 2.07 -19.38 4.19
C ARG A 220 2.42 -18.80 5.55
N ARG A 221 2.30 -19.60 6.58
CA ARG A 221 2.62 -19.20 7.94
C ARG A 221 4.08 -18.77 8.09
N GLU A 222 5.00 -19.47 7.45
CA GLU A 222 6.43 -19.17 7.46
C GLU A 222 6.72 -17.77 6.89
N CYS A 223 5.98 -17.35 5.86
CA CYS A 223 6.10 -16.01 5.30
C CYS A 223 5.75 -14.94 6.34
N ILE A 224 4.65 -15.12 7.08
CA ILE A 224 4.25 -14.16 8.12
C ILE A 224 5.28 -14.13 9.26
N ASP A 225 5.78 -15.30 9.69
CA ASP A 225 6.79 -15.41 10.74
C ASP A 225 8.08 -14.67 10.34
N ASP A 226 8.55 -14.87 9.09
CA ASP A 226 9.74 -14.22 8.55
C ASP A 226 9.54 -12.70 8.40
N ILE A 227 8.39 -12.24 7.86
CA ILE A 227 8.08 -10.82 7.74
C ILE A 227 8.10 -10.12 9.10
N VAL A 228 7.53 -10.73 10.14
CA VAL A 228 7.61 -10.18 11.51
C VAL A 228 9.05 -10.09 11.98
N GLY A 229 9.89 -11.07 11.64
CA GLY A 229 11.33 -11.03 11.89
C GLY A 229 12.03 -9.87 11.19
N LEU A 230 11.74 -9.68 9.90
CA LEU A 230 12.27 -8.59 9.08
C LEU A 230 11.88 -7.21 9.64
N MET A 231 10.63 -7.05 10.07
CA MET A 231 10.17 -5.80 10.70
C MET A 231 10.86 -5.52 12.05
N LYS A 232 11.38 -6.55 12.74
CA LYS A 232 12.19 -6.36 13.95
C LYS A 232 13.64 -5.94 13.66
N ALA A 233 14.05 -6.00 12.41
CA ALA A 233 15.38 -5.62 11.92
C ALA A 233 15.29 -4.74 10.67
N ALA A 234 14.33 -3.82 10.62
CA ALA A 234 14.08 -2.95 9.47
C ALA A 234 15.32 -2.10 9.17
N PRO A 235 15.82 -2.11 7.91
CA PRO A 235 16.99 -1.33 7.54
C PRO A 235 16.69 0.18 7.55
N ASP A 236 17.72 0.98 7.90
CA ASP A 236 17.62 2.43 7.79
C ASP A 236 18.09 2.90 6.41
N VAL A 237 17.15 3.36 5.60
CA VAL A 237 17.41 3.83 4.24
C VAL A 237 16.87 5.24 3.96
N ALA A 238 16.37 5.94 4.98
CA ALA A 238 15.68 7.22 4.81
C ALA A 238 16.58 8.25 4.09
N GLU A 239 17.84 8.38 4.48
CA GLU A 239 18.78 9.32 3.83
C GLU A 239 19.05 8.95 2.37
N ARG A 240 19.09 7.66 2.02
CA ARG A 240 19.28 7.22 0.63
C ARG A 240 18.04 7.48 -0.20
N VAL A 241 16.85 7.26 0.35
CA VAL A 241 15.58 7.62 -0.30
C VAL A 241 15.52 9.13 -0.54
N ARG A 242 15.86 9.94 0.46
CA ARG A 242 15.93 11.40 0.32
C ARG A 242 16.92 11.83 -0.78
N ALA A 243 18.10 11.23 -0.79
CA ALA A 243 19.15 11.53 -1.77
C ALA A 243 18.80 11.11 -3.20
N SER A 244 17.83 10.19 -3.38
CA SER A 244 17.35 9.76 -4.70
C SER A 244 16.61 10.86 -5.46
N GLY A 245 16.08 11.87 -4.75
CA GLY A 245 15.25 12.93 -5.34
C GLY A 245 13.83 12.50 -5.73
N VAL A 246 13.45 11.24 -5.51
CA VAL A 246 12.10 10.74 -5.76
C VAL A 246 11.11 11.45 -4.83
N PRO A 247 10.03 12.06 -5.33
CA PRO A 247 9.00 12.67 -4.47
C PRO A 247 8.34 11.63 -3.56
N VAL A 248 8.22 11.94 -2.26
CA VAL A 248 7.67 11.01 -1.26
C VAL A 248 6.46 11.60 -0.54
N LEU A 249 5.43 10.78 -0.33
CA LEU A 249 4.29 11.02 0.55
C LEU A 249 4.29 10.00 1.69
N VAL A 250 4.33 10.46 2.93
CA VAL A 250 4.04 9.65 4.12
C VAL A 250 2.56 9.82 4.45
N ALA A 251 1.77 8.80 4.16
CA ALA A 251 0.33 8.75 4.39
C ALA A 251 0.05 7.88 5.62
N THR A 252 -0.52 8.48 6.68
CA THR A 252 -0.75 7.79 7.95
C THR A 252 -2.12 8.14 8.54
N SER A 253 -2.41 7.63 9.73
CA SER A 253 -3.71 7.78 10.40
C SER A 253 -3.57 8.14 11.87
N GLU A 254 -4.55 8.90 12.40
CA GLU A 254 -4.60 9.29 13.83
C GLU A 254 -4.64 8.07 14.76
N HIS A 255 -5.32 7.00 14.32
CA HIS A 255 -5.53 5.78 15.11
C HIS A 255 -4.69 4.60 14.64
N ASP A 256 -3.58 4.89 13.95
CA ASP A 256 -2.62 3.86 13.53
C ASP A 256 -1.90 3.22 14.72
N LEU A 257 -1.21 2.11 14.44
CA LEU A 257 -0.41 1.35 15.40
C LEU A 257 0.72 2.19 16.02
N TRP A 258 1.36 3.05 15.22
CA TRP A 258 2.41 3.96 15.66
C TRP A 258 1.87 5.37 15.93
N PRO A 259 2.50 6.12 16.85
CA PRO A 259 2.17 7.52 17.08
C PRO A 259 2.43 8.39 15.83
N VAL A 260 1.54 9.37 15.57
CA VAL A 260 1.66 10.30 14.43
C VAL A 260 2.99 11.06 14.44
N GLU A 261 3.49 11.37 15.63
CA GLU A 261 4.77 12.07 15.81
C GLU A 261 5.96 11.27 15.26
N ARG A 262 5.90 9.94 15.30
CA ARG A 262 6.94 9.09 14.70
C ARG A 262 6.92 9.16 13.18
N TYR A 263 5.74 9.22 12.58
CA TYR A 263 5.58 9.43 11.15
C TYR A 263 6.07 10.82 10.71
N ALA A 264 5.82 11.86 11.52
CA ALA A 264 6.32 13.21 11.25
C ALA A 264 7.85 13.25 11.23
N LEU A 265 8.52 12.63 12.21
CA LEU A 265 9.98 12.50 12.23
C LEU A 265 10.51 11.72 11.02
N HIS A 266 9.81 10.64 10.61
CA HIS A 266 10.21 9.88 9.43
C HIS A 266 10.04 10.69 8.14
N ALA A 267 8.93 11.41 8.00
CA ALA A 267 8.68 12.29 6.87
C ALA A 267 9.74 13.41 6.76
N GLU A 268 10.15 14.01 7.88
CA GLU A 268 11.24 14.99 7.92
C GLU A 268 12.55 14.40 7.43
N ARG A 269 12.92 13.21 7.88
CA ARG A 269 14.14 12.50 7.44
C ARG A 269 14.12 12.19 5.95
N LEU A 270 12.97 11.82 5.42
CA LEU A 270 12.76 11.57 3.98
C LEU A 270 12.70 12.83 3.13
N GLY A 271 12.47 14.01 3.73
CA GLY A 271 12.09 15.22 3.00
C GLY A 271 10.71 15.08 2.34
N ALA A 272 9.82 14.29 2.92
CA ALA A 272 8.54 13.89 2.37
C ALA A 272 7.41 14.84 2.77
N ARG A 273 6.35 14.88 1.93
CA ARG A 273 5.04 15.39 2.36
C ARG A 273 4.40 14.41 3.34
N MET A 274 3.51 14.91 4.19
CA MET A 274 2.76 14.09 5.13
C MET A 274 1.27 14.34 5.00
N ALA A 275 0.48 13.26 5.03
CA ALA A 275 -0.97 13.29 5.15
C ALA A 275 -1.41 12.42 6.33
N VAL A 276 -2.39 12.90 7.10
CA VAL A 276 -2.93 12.19 8.27
C VAL A 276 -4.43 12.06 8.12
N TYR A 277 -4.95 10.84 8.20
CA TYR A 277 -6.38 10.54 8.06
C TYR A 277 -7.00 10.16 9.40
N ARG A 278 -8.29 10.48 9.58
CA ARG A 278 -9.04 10.15 10.81
C ARG A 278 -9.56 8.73 10.76
N THR A 279 -8.64 7.76 10.70
CA THR A 279 -8.96 6.34 10.60
C THR A 279 -7.88 5.47 11.28
N GLY A 280 -8.00 4.14 11.13
CA GLY A 280 -7.05 3.12 11.63
C GLY A 280 -5.94 2.82 10.63
N HIS A 281 -5.39 1.59 10.70
CA HIS A 281 -4.19 1.17 9.95
C HIS A 281 -4.40 1.04 8.43
N SER A 282 -5.64 0.99 7.93
CA SER A 282 -5.97 0.70 6.53
C SER A 282 -6.68 1.86 5.81
N PRO A 283 -6.05 3.03 5.57
CA PRO A 283 -6.67 4.13 4.83
C PRO A 283 -7.10 3.76 3.41
N CYS A 284 -6.43 2.80 2.77
CA CYS A 284 -6.81 2.28 1.46
C CYS A 284 -8.24 1.69 1.42
N GLU A 285 -8.75 1.25 2.58
CA GLU A 285 -10.08 0.67 2.73
C GLU A 285 -11.10 1.66 3.31
N THR A 286 -10.64 2.56 4.20
CA THR A 286 -11.52 3.39 5.02
C THR A 286 -11.57 4.86 4.61
N THR A 287 -10.52 5.34 3.91
CA THR A 287 -10.42 6.72 3.42
C THR A 287 -9.78 6.76 2.02
N PRO A 288 -10.22 5.90 1.06
CA PRO A 288 -9.59 5.77 -0.25
C PRO A 288 -9.65 7.06 -1.07
N HIS A 289 -10.74 7.84 -1.01
CA HIS A 289 -10.87 9.08 -1.76
C HIS A 289 -9.90 10.17 -1.27
N GLN A 290 -9.73 10.30 0.05
CA GLN A 290 -8.75 11.24 0.63
C GLN A 290 -7.33 10.81 0.25
N LEU A 291 -7.01 9.51 0.39
CA LEU A 291 -5.69 8.97 0.06
C LEU A 291 -5.37 9.16 -1.42
N VAL A 292 -6.27 8.79 -2.33
CA VAL A 292 -6.09 8.95 -3.78
C VAL A 292 -5.93 10.43 -4.15
N ARG A 293 -6.72 11.34 -3.57
CA ARG A 293 -6.54 12.80 -3.77
C ARG A 293 -5.11 13.25 -3.47
N ASP A 294 -4.55 12.81 -2.35
CA ASP A 294 -3.20 13.23 -1.93
C ASP A 294 -2.11 12.55 -2.77
N MET A 295 -2.32 11.30 -3.20
CA MET A 295 -1.48 10.60 -4.18
C MET A 295 -1.48 11.33 -5.53
N LEU A 296 -2.64 11.71 -6.04
CA LEU A 296 -2.75 12.46 -7.32
C LEU A 296 -2.05 13.82 -7.27
N ARG A 297 -2.01 14.49 -6.11
CA ARG A 297 -1.21 15.70 -5.93
C ARG A 297 0.28 15.41 -6.03
N LEU A 298 0.74 14.31 -5.39
CA LEU A 298 2.14 13.88 -5.48
C LEU A 298 2.52 13.53 -6.93
N TYR A 299 1.62 12.86 -7.67
CA TYR A 299 1.86 12.44 -9.05
C TYR A 299 2.03 13.64 -9.99
N ARG A 300 1.16 14.66 -9.87
CA ARG A 300 1.30 15.90 -10.67
C ARG A 300 2.64 16.57 -10.46
N ASP A 301 3.10 16.66 -9.21
CA ASP A 301 4.41 17.25 -8.91
C ASP A 301 5.55 16.42 -9.51
N ALA A 302 5.46 15.09 -9.44
CA ALA A 302 6.46 14.18 -10.02
C ALA A 302 6.49 14.24 -11.56
N GLU A 303 5.36 14.56 -12.19
CA GLU A 303 5.21 14.67 -13.64
C GLU A 303 5.43 16.12 -14.16
N GLY A 304 5.71 17.08 -13.28
CA GLY A 304 5.91 18.48 -13.64
C GLY A 304 4.62 19.18 -14.12
N ARG A 305 3.47 18.74 -13.62
CA ARG A 305 2.12 19.25 -13.96
C ARG A 305 1.48 20.02 -12.82
#